data_45c5b98738d0019cc30225bffb9d30cd
#
_entry.id   45c5b98738d0019cc30225bffb9d30cd
#
_cell.length_a   1.000
_cell.length_b   1.000
_cell.length_c   1.000
_cell.angle_alpha   90.00
_cell.angle_beta   90.00
_cell.angle_gamma   90.00
#
_symmetry.space_group_name_H-M   'P 1'
#
loop_
_entity.id
_entity.type
_entity.pdbx_description
1 polymer ?
#
loop_
_entity_poly.entity_id
_entity_poly.type
_entity_poly.pdbx_seq_one_letter_code
_entity_poly.pdbx_strand_id
1 'polypeptide(L)'
;PAILNQTDGYSSAVVHGNVGAFYNRLNTYKQMGYQNFFDQSFFDNSASNMSPWGIKDKLLFRDSVPLLEQMQQPFYVKYLTVTNHLTYTMDDEDKDPNFATVDSGNKLVDGYFETAHYLDQAVQQFYDYLKKSGLYDKSIIVLYGDHYGISGSDNKAFAPYVGYNADTFNSYDSTMLQRTPFMVDIPGQTNGHIINTYVGQLDVMPTLEHLLGIDTKKYVQFGQDMFASGRQDFVALRNGGFVTPTITQPSLNGNYYDTQTGLQIEKLNAQQEQYVKETKQKVSELLKASDKLNNQNLLRFYTPEGFKAVDPKDYNY
;
A
#
# COMPACT_ATOMS: atom_id res chain seq x y z
N PRO A 1 3.03 -5.80 13.38
CA PRO A 1 2.24 -6.56 14.36
C PRO A 1 2.99 -6.77 15.67
N ALA A 2 4.25 -7.24 15.66
CA ALA A 2 4.98 -7.52 16.90
C ALA A 2 5.07 -6.32 17.86
N ILE A 3 5.20 -5.10 17.35
CA ILE A 3 5.16 -3.88 18.17
C ILE A 3 3.79 -3.76 18.85
N LEU A 4 2.69 -3.84 18.10
CA LEU A 4 1.33 -3.77 18.64
C LEU A 4 1.03 -4.87 19.65
N ASN A 5 1.46 -6.11 19.35
CA ASN A 5 1.27 -7.23 20.24
C ASN A 5 1.95 -7.00 21.61
N GLN A 6 3.17 -6.44 21.62
CA GLN A 6 3.99 -6.31 22.83
C GLN A 6 3.77 -4.99 23.57
N THR A 7 3.32 -3.93 22.89
CA THR A 7 3.08 -2.62 23.50
C THR A 7 1.68 -2.52 24.07
N ASP A 8 0.67 -2.96 23.31
CA ASP A 8 -0.74 -2.71 23.64
C ASP A 8 -1.61 -3.98 23.65
N GLY A 9 -0.98 -5.17 23.61
CA GLY A 9 -1.65 -6.46 23.74
C GLY A 9 -2.56 -6.81 22.54
N TYR A 10 -2.33 -6.24 21.38
CA TYR A 10 -3.10 -6.58 20.18
C TYR A 10 -2.91 -8.04 19.79
N SER A 11 -3.99 -8.73 19.46
CA SER A 11 -3.89 -9.93 18.62
C SER A 11 -3.71 -9.52 17.15
N SER A 12 -3.17 -10.42 16.33
CA SER A 12 -2.89 -10.06 14.93
C SER A 12 -3.15 -11.20 13.95
N ALA A 13 -3.64 -10.83 12.76
CA ALA A 13 -3.91 -11.76 11.67
C ALA A 13 -3.57 -11.16 10.30
N VAL A 14 -3.32 -12.06 9.34
CA VAL A 14 -3.36 -11.76 7.91
C VAL A 14 -4.52 -12.53 7.31
N VAL A 15 -5.27 -11.90 6.41
CA VAL A 15 -6.32 -12.52 5.60
C VAL A 15 -5.93 -12.41 4.14
N HIS A 16 -5.86 -13.55 3.44
CA HIS A 16 -5.39 -13.59 2.06
C HIS A 16 -6.06 -14.70 1.26
N GLY A 17 -6.65 -14.35 0.13
CA GLY A 17 -7.40 -15.29 -0.71
C GLY A 17 -6.57 -16.33 -1.47
N ASN A 18 -5.24 -16.32 -1.37
CA ASN A 18 -4.35 -17.29 -2.03
C ASN A 18 -3.70 -18.23 -1.01
N VAL A 19 -2.97 -19.25 -1.50
CA VAL A 19 -2.22 -20.17 -0.64
C VAL A 19 -1.15 -19.44 0.16
N GLY A 20 -1.03 -19.76 1.44
CA GLY A 20 -0.07 -19.13 2.35
C GLY A 20 1.39 -19.30 1.94
N ALA A 21 1.71 -20.36 1.20
CA ALA A 21 3.07 -20.61 0.70
C ALA A 21 3.48 -19.66 -0.43
N PHE A 22 2.52 -19.02 -1.12
CA PHE A 22 2.79 -18.12 -2.23
C PHE A 22 3.66 -16.93 -1.78
N TYR A 23 4.73 -16.65 -2.52
CA TYR A 23 5.77 -15.66 -2.13
C TYR A 23 6.35 -15.88 -0.72
N ASN A 24 6.37 -17.10 -0.22
CA ASN A 24 6.89 -17.43 1.11
C ASN A 24 6.21 -16.65 2.26
N ARG A 25 4.94 -16.27 2.09
CA ARG A 25 4.18 -15.46 3.04
C ARG A 25 4.07 -16.09 4.42
N LEU A 26 3.83 -17.40 4.51
CA LEU A 26 3.78 -18.12 5.79
C LEU A 26 5.01 -17.84 6.67
N ASN A 27 6.21 -17.97 6.12
CA ASN A 27 7.43 -17.74 6.88
C ASN A 27 7.65 -16.24 7.14
N THR A 28 7.37 -15.40 6.16
CA THR A 28 7.56 -13.95 6.28
C THR A 28 6.68 -13.36 7.38
N TYR A 29 5.40 -13.72 7.42
CA TYR A 29 4.48 -13.17 8.41
C TYR A 29 4.71 -13.72 9.82
N LYS A 30 5.18 -14.98 9.94
CA LYS A 30 5.67 -15.49 11.24
C LYS A 30 6.82 -14.65 11.77
N GLN A 31 7.81 -14.35 10.93
CA GLN A 31 8.94 -13.50 11.32
C GLN A 31 8.54 -12.06 11.67
N MET A 32 7.45 -11.55 11.10
CA MET A 32 6.88 -10.25 11.44
C MET A 32 6.05 -10.27 12.74
N GLY A 33 5.74 -11.45 13.28
CA GLY A 33 4.99 -11.62 14.51
C GLY A 33 3.47 -11.57 14.33
N TYR A 34 2.95 -11.91 13.15
CA TYR A 34 1.52 -12.18 13.01
C TYR A 34 1.16 -13.50 13.70
N GLN A 35 0.11 -13.49 14.52
CA GLN A 35 -0.30 -14.66 15.30
C GLN A 35 -1.19 -15.62 14.51
N ASN A 36 -1.90 -15.12 13.52
CA ASN A 36 -2.78 -15.92 12.68
C ASN A 36 -2.58 -15.58 11.20
N PHE A 37 -2.80 -16.57 10.34
CA PHE A 37 -2.84 -16.39 8.89
C PHE A 37 -4.00 -17.17 8.32
N PHE A 38 -5.05 -16.47 7.92
CA PHE A 38 -6.23 -17.02 7.26
C PHE A 38 -6.02 -16.97 5.75
N ASP A 39 -5.48 -18.04 5.20
CA ASP A 39 -5.27 -18.21 3.76
C ASP A 39 -6.50 -18.84 3.08
N GLN A 40 -6.42 -19.12 1.78
CA GLN A 40 -7.55 -19.65 1.02
C GLN A 40 -8.14 -20.95 1.60
N SER A 41 -7.42 -21.72 2.42
CA SER A 41 -7.91 -22.97 2.99
C SER A 41 -8.98 -22.74 4.08
N PHE A 42 -9.10 -21.53 4.59
CA PHE A 42 -10.12 -21.13 5.55
C PHE A 42 -11.46 -20.76 4.91
N PHE A 43 -11.53 -20.70 3.57
CA PHE A 43 -12.67 -20.21 2.81
C PHE A 43 -13.14 -21.25 1.79
N ASP A 44 -14.37 -21.07 1.26
CA ASP A 44 -14.84 -21.87 0.14
C ASP A 44 -14.04 -21.49 -1.13
N ASN A 45 -13.09 -22.34 -1.49
CA ASN A 45 -12.20 -22.20 -2.63
C ASN A 45 -12.67 -22.97 -3.87
N SER A 46 -13.97 -23.24 -4.00
CA SER A 46 -14.54 -23.79 -5.23
C SER A 46 -14.25 -22.92 -6.44
N ALA A 47 -14.18 -23.49 -7.63
CA ALA A 47 -13.74 -22.80 -8.84
C ALA A 47 -14.51 -21.50 -9.14
N SER A 48 -15.82 -21.47 -8.85
CA SER A 48 -16.67 -20.27 -9.05
C SER A 48 -16.30 -19.10 -8.10
N ASN A 49 -15.66 -19.39 -6.98
CA ASN A 49 -15.28 -18.40 -5.96
C ASN A 49 -13.87 -17.86 -6.17
N MET A 50 -13.16 -18.35 -7.19
CA MET A 50 -11.77 -17.99 -7.44
C MET A 50 -11.63 -16.96 -8.56
N SER A 51 -10.78 -15.98 -8.34
CA SER A 51 -10.15 -15.15 -9.37
C SER A 51 -8.80 -15.78 -9.78
N PRO A 52 -8.10 -15.31 -10.81
CA PRO A 52 -6.80 -15.84 -11.19
C PRO A 52 -5.76 -15.88 -10.04
N TRP A 53 -5.92 -15.04 -9.03
CA TRP A 53 -4.95 -14.91 -7.94
C TRP A 53 -5.45 -15.36 -6.57
N GLY A 54 -6.67 -15.87 -6.48
CA GLY A 54 -7.23 -16.37 -5.22
C GLY A 54 -8.73 -16.12 -5.08
N ILE A 55 -9.23 -16.24 -3.86
CA ILE A 55 -10.65 -15.99 -3.52
C ILE A 55 -11.04 -14.57 -3.94
N LYS A 56 -12.17 -14.43 -4.64
CA LYS A 56 -12.76 -13.15 -5.04
C LYS A 56 -12.98 -12.23 -3.82
N ASP A 57 -12.56 -10.98 -3.91
CA ASP A 57 -12.47 -10.08 -2.73
C ASP A 57 -13.81 -9.85 -2.02
N LYS A 58 -14.94 -9.82 -2.73
CA LYS A 58 -16.29 -9.75 -2.10
C LYS A 58 -16.54 -10.92 -1.17
N LEU A 59 -16.14 -12.14 -1.58
CA LEU A 59 -16.30 -13.35 -0.78
C LEU A 59 -15.29 -13.38 0.36
N LEU A 60 -14.03 -13.01 0.10
CA LEU A 60 -12.98 -12.94 1.12
C LEU A 60 -13.40 -12.03 2.27
N PHE A 61 -13.89 -10.84 1.97
CA PHE A 61 -14.37 -9.90 2.97
C PHE A 61 -15.59 -10.44 3.74
N ARG A 62 -16.59 -10.96 3.03
CA ARG A 62 -17.79 -11.53 3.67
C ARG A 62 -17.44 -12.65 4.66
N ASP A 63 -16.66 -13.61 4.18
CA ASP A 63 -16.44 -14.85 4.92
C ASP A 63 -15.37 -14.73 6.00
N SER A 64 -14.59 -13.65 5.99
CA SER A 64 -13.61 -13.37 7.04
C SER A 64 -14.21 -12.66 8.26
N VAL A 65 -15.35 -11.98 8.16
CA VAL A 65 -15.96 -11.26 9.29
C VAL A 65 -16.21 -12.16 10.51
N PRO A 66 -16.75 -13.38 10.37
CA PRO A 66 -16.91 -14.30 11.51
C PRO A 66 -15.58 -14.68 12.19
N LEU A 67 -14.47 -14.67 11.45
CA LEU A 67 -13.13 -14.89 12.03
C LEU A 67 -12.70 -13.68 12.87
N LEU A 68 -12.97 -12.45 12.36
CA LEU A 68 -12.69 -11.22 13.11
C LEU A 68 -13.48 -11.14 14.41
N GLU A 69 -14.76 -11.53 14.40
CA GLU A 69 -15.62 -11.53 15.59
C GLU A 69 -15.11 -12.46 16.71
N GLN A 70 -14.32 -13.50 16.34
CA GLN A 70 -13.72 -14.43 17.27
C GLN A 70 -12.34 -14.02 17.76
N MET A 71 -11.71 -13.00 17.13
CA MET A 71 -10.38 -12.56 17.55
C MET A 71 -10.42 -11.84 18.91
N GLN A 72 -9.36 -12.07 19.69
CA GLN A 72 -9.14 -11.31 20.92
C GLN A 72 -8.92 -9.85 20.60
N GLN A 73 -9.69 -8.97 21.21
CA GLN A 73 -9.55 -7.51 21.08
C GLN A 73 -8.56 -6.93 22.12
N PRO A 74 -7.86 -5.85 21.79
CA PRO A 74 -7.78 -5.24 20.46
C PRO A 74 -7.07 -6.14 19.46
N PHE A 75 -7.36 -5.97 18.16
CA PHE A 75 -6.68 -6.73 17.11
C PHE A 75 -6.19 -5.84 15.96
N TYR A 76 -5.15 -6.31 15.28
CA TYR A 76 -4.64 -5.77 14.03
C TYR A 76 -4.76 -6.82 12.92
N VAL A 77 -5.47 -6.50 11.85
CA VAL A 77 -5.66 -7.42 10.72
C VAL A 77 -5.20 -6.75 9.43
N LYS A 78 -4.38 -7.46 8.67
CA LYS A 78 -3.96 -7.07 7.33
C LYS A 78 -4.69 -7.91 6.29
N TYR A 79 -5.41 -7.25 5.41
CA TYR A 79 -5.99 -7.85 4.21
C TYR A 79 -5.06 -7.69 3.01
N LEU A 80 -4.98 -8.73 2.18
CA LEU A 80 -4.34 -8.72 0.88
C LEU A 80 -5.39 -9.10 -0.16
N THR A 81 -5.91 -8.10 -0.86
CA THR A 81 -6.89 -8.27 -1.93
C THR A 81 -6.21 -8.81 -3.20
N VAL A 82 -6.96 -9.47 -4.06
CA VAL A 82 -6.39 -10.18 -5.22
C VAL A 82 -7.16 -9.99 -6.52
N THR A 83 -8.43 -9.56 -6.48
CA THR A 83 -9.27 -9.49 -7.69
C THR A 83 -8.80 -8.36 -8.62
N ASN A 84 -8.46 -7.19 -8.06
CA ASN A 84 -7.89 -6.09 -8.82
C ASN A 84 -6.37 -6.25 -8.95
N HIS A 85 -5.92 -7.31 -9.61
CA HIS A 85 -4.51 -7.61 -9.86
C HIS A 85 -4.28 -7.99 -11.33
N LEU A 86 -3.11 -7.72 -11.88
CA LEU A 86 -2.69 -8.16 -13.22
C LEU A 86 -2.96 -9.68 -13.35
N THR A 87 -3.71 -10.15 -14.27
CA THR A 87 -4.14 -9.71 -15.61
C THR A 87 -5.45 -8.90 -15.70
N TYR A 88 -6.05 -8.51 -14.58
CA TYR A 88 -7.31 -7.76 -14.53
C TYR A 88 -8.44 -8.44 -15.30
N THR A 89 -8.60 -9.72 -15.09
CA THR A 89 -9.68 -10.52 -15.69
C THR A 89 -10.72 -10.88 -14.64
N MET A 90 -11.96 -10.86 -15.04
CA MET A 90 -13.11 -11.17 -14.20
C MET A 90 -14.14 -11.98 -14.98
N ASP A 91 -14.84 -12.89 -14.28
CA ASP A 91 -15.93 -13.67 -14.87
C ASP A 91 -17.11 -12.76 -15.20
N ASP A 92 -17.86 -13.07 -16.25
CA ASP A 92 -18.99 -12.24 -16.68
C ASP A 92 -20.07 -12.10 -15.61
N GLU A 93 -20.24 -13.09 -14.75
CA GLU A 93 -21.21 -13.09 -13.63
C GLU A 93 -20.83 -12.08 -12.51
N ASP A 94 -19.57 -11.71 -12.41
CA ASP A 94 -19.07 -10.76 -11.40
C ASP A 94 -19.09 -9.31 -11.89
N LYS A 95 -19.28 -9.09 -13.18
CA LYS A 95 -19.35 -7.77 -13.79
C LYS A 95 -20.62 -7.03 -13.40
N ASP A 96 -20.49 -5.76 -13.13
CA ASP A 96 -21.65 -4.90 -12.90
C ASP A 96 -22.24 -4.45 -14.26
N PRO A 97 -23.45 -4.89 -14.62
CA PRO A 97 -24.05 -4.52 -15.91
C PRO A 97 -24.35 -3.01 -16.02
N ASN A 98 -24.34 -2.29 -14.92
CA ASN A 98 -24.58 -0.83 -14.92
C ASN A 98 -23.25 -0.04 -14.96
N PHE A 99 -22.11 -0.68 -14.86
CA PHE A 99 -20.79 -0.04 -14.99
C PHE A 99 -20.33 -0.08 -16.44
N ALA A 100 -20.29 1.08 -17.08
CA ALA A 100 -19.68 1.21 -18.38
C ALA A 100 -18.17 1.27 -18.23
N THR A 101 -17.48 0.16 -18.47
CA THR A 101 -16.01 0.16 -18.54
C THR A 101 -15.51 0.98 -19.71
N VAL A 102 -14.23 1.33 -19.71
CA VAL A 102 -13.60 2.06 -20.82
C VAL A 102 -13.39 1.12 -22.02
N ASP A 103 -13.34 1.69 -23.22
CA ASP A 103 -12.96 1.02 -24.47
C ASP A 103 -11.68 1.69 -24.97
N SER A 104 -10.55 1.31 -24.39
CA SER A 104 -9.23 1.88 -24.70
C SER A 104 -8.56 1.19 -25.89
N GLY A 105 -9.11 0.09 -26.36
CA GLY A 105 -8.44 -0.80 -27.32
C GLY A 105 -7.32 -1.64 -26.68
N ASN A 106 -7.10 -1.51 -25.37
CA ASN A 106 -6.13 -2.28 -24.60
C ASN A 106 -6.87 -3.06 -23.50
N LYS A 107 -7.00 -4.37 -23.65
CA LYS A 107 -7.75 -5.23 -22.75
C LYS A 107 -7.27 -5.16 -21.30
N LEU A 108 -5.98 -4.90 -21.06
CA LEU A 108 -5.44 -4.79 -19.73
C LEU A 108 -5.92 -3.51 -19.04
N VAL A 109 -5.97 -2.40 -19.79
CA VAL A 109 -6.52 -1.14 -19.27
C VAL A 109 -8.01 -1.25 -19.01
N ASP A 110 -8.77 -1.83 -19.94
CA ASP A 110 -10.22 -2.00 -19.81
C ASP A 110 -10.54 -2.87 -18.58
N GLY A 111 -9.85 -4.00 -18.43
CA GLY A 111 -10.00 -4.90 -17.29
C GLY A 111 -9.58 -4.27 -15.96
N TYR A 112 -8.59 -3.35 -15.96
CA TYR A 112 -8.19 -2.62 -14.75
C TYR A 112 -9.35 -1.78 -14.19
N PHE A 113 -10.07 -1.05 -15.03
CA PHE A 113 -11.23 -0.27 -14.58
C PHE A 113 -12.35 -1.16 -14.07
N GLU A 114 -12.60 -2.28 -14.73
CA GLU A 114 -13.63 -3.24 -14.35
C GLU A 114 -13.33 -3.90 -13.00
N THR A 115 -12.10 -4.38 -12.80
CA THR A 115 -11.68 -4.99 -11.53
C THR A 115 -11.51 -3.98 -10.40
N ALA A 116 -11.15 -2.72 -10.70
CA ALA A 116 -11.11 -1.64 -9.73
C ALA A 116 -12.52 -1.29 -9.22
N HIS A 117 -13.52 -1.24 -10.12
CA HIS A 117 -14.92 -1.06 -9.73
C HIS A 117 -15.43 -2.20 -8.85
N TYR A 118 -15.07 -3.44 -9.20
CA TYR A 118 -15.40 -4.60 -8.36
C TYR A 118 -14.80 -4.50 -6.96
N LEU A 119 -13.53 -4.08 -6.86
CA LEU A 119 -12.87 -3.88 -5.57
C LEU A 119 -13.55 -2.77 -4.76
N ASP A 120 -13.96 -1.66 -5.38
CA ASP A 120 -14.71 -0.59 -4.71
C ASP A 120 -16.02 -1.12 -4.11
N GLN A 121 -16.77 -1.90 -4.88
CA GLN A 121 -17.98 -2.57 -4.39
C GLN A 121 -17.66 -3.57 -3.26
N ALA A 122 -16.56 -4.30 -3.35
CA ALA A 122 -16.14 -5.23 -2.30
C ALA A 122 -15.82 -4.51 -1.00
N VAL A 123 -15.11 -3.38 -1.08
CA VAL A 123 -14.82 -2.50 0.07
C VAL A 123 -16.10 -1.95 0.68
N GLN A 124 -17.05 -1.47 -0.14
CA GLN A 124 -18.36 -1.00 0.36
C GLN A 124 -19.08 -2.11 1.14
N GLN A 125 -19.17 -3.32 0.58
CA GLN A 125 -19.78 -4.45 1.26
C GLN A 125 -19.05 -4.81 2.56
N PHE A 126 -17.73 -4.73 2.59
CA PHE A 126 -16.95 -4.98 3.81
C PHE A 126 -17.30 -3.97 4.91
N TYR A 127 -17.40 -2.68 4.58
CA TYR A 127 -17.88 -1.68 5.53
C TYR A 127 -19.28 -2.01 6.08
N ASP A 128 -20.20 -2.47 5.22
CA ASP A 128 -21.54 -2.87 5.65
C ASP A 128 -21.51 -4.08 6.59
N TYR A 129 -20.66 -5.07 6.32
CA TYR A 129 -20.44 -6.20 7.22
C TYR A 129 -19.84 -5.78 8.56
N LEU A 130 -18.84 -4.91 8.56
CA LEU A 130 -18.23 -4.38 9.79
C LEU A 130 -19.22 -3.57 10.63
N LYS A 131 -20.08 -2.76 10.00
CA LYS A 131 -21.16 -2.04 10.68
C LYS A 131 -22.18 -3.00 11.29
N LYS A 132 -22.61 -4.01 10.53
CA LYS A 132 -23.56 -5.02 10.99
C LYS A 132 -23.04 -5.86 12.16
N SER A 133 -21.75 -6.17 12.19
CA SER A 133 -21.10 -6.91 13.28
C SER A 133 -20.75 -6.04 14.49
N GLY A 134 -20.88 -4.72 14.41
CA GLY A 134 -20.47 -3.78 15.46
C GLY A 134 -18.95 -3.59 15.58
N LEU A 135 -18.17 -4.07 14.61
CA LEU A 135 -16.72 -3.88 14.57
C LEU A 135 -16.33 -2.50 14.03
N TYR A 136 -17.14 -1.91 13.14
CA TYR A 136 -16.83 -0.63 12.50
C TYR A 136 -16.55 0.49 13.52
N ASP A 137 -17.44 0.69 14.49
CA ASP A 137 -17.36 1.80 15.46
C ASP A 137 -16.13 1.73 16.38
N LYS A 138 -15.38 0.65 16.33
CA LYS A 138 -14.19 0.38 17.16
C LYS A 138 -12.93 0.17 16.33
N SER A 139 -12.98 0.41 15.01
CA SER A 139 -11.89 0.09 14.10
C SER A 139 -11.39 1.32 13.37
N ILE A 140 -10.10 1.51 13.29
CA ILE A 140 -9.45 2.36 12.30
C ILE A 140 -9.26 1.52 11.05
N ILE A 141 -9.81 1.97 9.92
CA ILE A 141 -9.69 1.27 8.65
C ILE A 141 -8.68 2.03 7.78
N VAL A 142 -7.65 1.31 7.34
CA VAL A 142 -6.61 1.86 6.47
C VAL A 142 -6.65 1.14 5.14
N LEU A 143 -6.79 1.91 4.06
CA LEU A 143 -6.76 1.41 2.69
C LEU A 143 -5.61 2.08 1.95
N TYR A 144 -4.69 1.26 1.44
CA TYR A 144 -3.58 1.77 0.63
C TYR A 144 -3.19 0.76 -0.45
N GLY A 145 -2.70 1.28 -1.59
CA GLY A 145 -2.13 0.44 -2.63
C GLY A 145 -0.70 0.04 -2.30
N ASP A 146 -0.37 -1.24 -2.44
CA ASP A 146 0.98 -1.77 -2.23
C ASP A 146 1.90 -1.52 -3.44
N HIS A 147 1.31 -1.33 -4.63
CA HIS A 147 2.00 -0.92 -5.87
C HIS A 147 1.01 -0.30 -6.86
N TYR A 148 1.51 0.30 -7.94
CA TYR A 148 0.69 0.80 -9.03
C TYR A 148 0.13 -0.33 -9.90
N GLY A 149 -1.01 -0.08 -10.59
CA GLY A 149 -1.71 -1.05 -11.42
C GLY A 149 -1.15 -1.14 -12.85
N ILE A 150 -1.19 -0.03 -13.56
CA ILE A 150 -0.79 0.03 -14.98
C ILE A 150 0.63 0.57 -15.11
N SER A 151 1.42 0.03 -16.05
CA SER A 151 2.83 0.41 -16.22
C SER A 151 3.34 0.19 -17.64
N GLY A 152 4.55 0.71 -17.92
CA GLY A 152 5.27 0.45 -19.15
C GLY A 152 4.54 0.97 -20.39
N SER A 153 4.40 0.13 -21.40
CA SER A 153 3.75 0.48 -22.67
C SER A 153 2.27 0.79 -22.54
N ASP A 154 1.61 0.25 -21.53
CA ASP A 154 0.17 0.40 -21.32
C ASP A 154 -0.20 1.76 -20.73
N ASN A 155 0.77 2.48 -20.14
CA ASN A 155 0.56 3.81 -19.59
C ASN A 155 -0.04 4.80 -20.62
N LYS A 156 0.36 4.73 -21.89
CA LYS A 156 -0.19 5.60 -22.94
C LYS A 156 -1.67 5.33 -23.22
N ALA A 157 -2.08 4.07 -23.21
CA ALA A 157 -3.48 3.69 -23.37
C ALA A 157 -4.32 4.08 -22.14
N PHE A 158 -3.72 4.03 -20.95
CA PHE A 158 -4.35 4.38 -19.68
C PHE A 158 -4.48 5.91 -19.47
N ALA A 159 -3.47 6.66 -19.91
CA ALA A 159 -3.29 8.09 -19.65
C ALA A 159 -4.54 8.97 -19.90
N PRO A 160 -5.27 8.86 -21.05
CA PRO A 160 -6.44 9.71 -21.31
C PRO A 160 -7.56 9.55 -20.31
N TYR A 161 -7.72 8.35 -19.74
CA TYR A 161 -8.80 8.04 -18.79
C TYR A 161 -8.53 8.56 -17.37
N VAL A 162 -7.29 8.98 -17.12
CA VAL A 162 -6.87 9.52 -15.81
C VAL A 162 -6.33 10.95 -15.90
N GLY A 163 -6.67 11.65 -16.99
CA GLY A 163 -6.44 13.08 -17.13
C GLY A 163 -5.10 13.48 -17.74
N TYR A 164 -4.36 12.55 -18.37
CA TYR A 164 -3.12 12.84 -19.09
C TYR A 164 -3.33 12.79 -20.62
N ASN A 165 -2.51 13.54 -21.36
CA ASN A 165 -2.52 13.51 -22.81
C ASN A 165 -1.53 12.46 -23.33
N ALA A 166 -2.05 11.47 -24.09
CA ALA A 166 -1.24 10.37 -24.62
C ALA A 166 -0.15 10.82 -25.62
N ASP A 167 -0.37 11.92 -26.34
CA ASP A 167 0.59 12.41 -27.35
C ASP A 167 1.81 13.09 -26.70
N THR A 168 1.62 13.73 -25.55
CA THR A 168 2.68 14.42 -24.79
C THR A 168 3.17 13.63 -23.58
N PHE A 169 2.66 12.40 -23.40
CA PHE A 169 2.96 11.54 -22.26
C PHE A 169 4.47 11.28 -22.12
N ASN A 170 5.02 11.57 -20.95
CA ASN A 170 6.45 11.54 -20.69
C ASN A 170 6.81 10.80 -19.38
N SER A 171 8.06 10.85 -18.97
CA SER A 171 8.54 10.15 -17.77
C SER A 171 8.01 10.76 -16.45
N TYR A 172 7.69 12.05 -16.43
CA TYR A 172 7.02 12.68 -15.30
C TYR A 172 5.60 12.10 -15.13
N ASP A 173 4.82 12.06 -16.20
CA ASP A 173 3.45 11.51 -16.19
C ASP A 173 3.47 10.05 -15.75
N SER A 174 4.41 9.26 -16.27
CA SER A 174 4.61 7.87 -15.85
C SER A 174 4.92 7.74 -14.35
N THR A 175 5.67 8.70 -13.78
CA THR A 175 5.97 8.73 -12.35
C THR A 175 4.72 9.10 -11.54
N MET A 176 3.92 10.05 -12.01
CA MET A 176 2.69 10.45 -11.34
C MET A 176 1.64 9.32 -11.34
N LEU A 177 1.61 8.49 -12.37
CA LEU A 177 0.75 7.29 -12.44
C LEU A 177 1.15 6.18 -11.44
N GLN A 178 2.32 6.27 -10.82
CA GLN A 178 2.71 5.33 -9.76
C GLN A 178 2.09 5.67 -8.40
N ARG A 179 1.36 6.76 -8.27
CA ARG A 179 0.67 7.10 -7.02
C ARG A 179 -0.40 6.06 -6.73
N THR A 180 -0.44 5.63 -5.48
CA THR A 180 -1.45 4.72 -4.94
C THR A 180 -2.31 5.45 -3.90
N PRO A 181 -3.57 5.02 -3.68
CA PRO A 181 -4.38 5.59 -2.63
C PRO A 181 -3.75 5.32 -1.26
N PHE A 182 -3.90 6.27 -0.33
CA PHE A 182 -3.68 6.09 1.10
C PHE A 182 -4.79 6.80 1.82
N MET A 183 -5.69 6.04 2.41
CA MET A 183 -6.88 6.55 3.10
C MET A 183 -6.94 5.98 4.52
N VAL A 184 -7.32 6.80 5.48
CA VAL A 184 -7.54 6.41 6.87
C VAL A 184 -8.95 6.83 7.26
N ASP A 185 -9.78 5.86 7.61
CA ASP A 185 -11.12 6.09 8.15
C ASP A 185 -11.12 5.82 9.65
N ILE A 186 -11.50 6.86 10.41
CA ILE A 186 -11.61 6.81 11.86
C ILE A 186 -13.08 7.03 12.22
N PRO A 187 -13.78 6.04 12.79
CA PRO A 187 -15.19 6.17 13.12
C PRO A 187 -15.48 7.36 14.00
N GLY A 188 -16.60 8.03 13.70
CA GLY A 188 -17.02 9.25 14.39
C GLY A 188 -16.37 10.53 13.86
N GLN A 189 -15.41 10.45 12.96
CA GLN A 189 -14.87 11.61 12.27
C GLN A 189 -15.79 12.01 11.11
N THR A 190 -16.31 13.25 11.16
CA THR A 190 -17.27 13.75 10.16
C THR A 190 -16.65 14.70 9.13
N ASN A 191 -15.41 15.14 9.37
CA ASN A 191 -14.70 16.12 8.55
C ASN A 191 -13.59 15.46 7.74
N GLY A 192 -13.96 14.56 6.82
CA GLY A 192 -13.00 13.98 5.87
C GLY A 192 -12.42 15.07 4.95
N HIS A 193 -11.11 15.03 4.71
CA HIS A 193 -10.44 15.97 3.82
C HIS A 193 -9.20 15.34 3.17
N ILE A 194 -8.79 15.91 2.04
CA ILE A 194 -7.57 15.50 1.36
C ILE A 194 -6.38 16.21 2.01
N ILE A 195 -5.38 15.43 2.39
CA ILE A 195 -4.11 15.93 2.94
C ILE A 195 -3.08 15.95 1.80
N ASN A 196 -2.68 17.17 1.41
CA ASN A 196 -1.77 17.39 0.28
C ASN A 196 -0.30 17.35 0.73
N THR A 197 0.09 16.29 1.42
CA THR A 197 1.48 16.05 1.86
C THR A 197 2.13 15.01 0.94
N TYR A 198 3.38 15.24 0.54
CA TYR A 198 4.13 14.28 -0.27
C TYR A 198 4.63 13.14 0.61
N VAL A 199 4.01 11.97 0.48
CA VAL A 199 4.31 10.78 1.27
C VAL A 199 4.61 9.59 0.37
N GLY A 200 5.54 8.74 0.82
CA GLY A 200 5.82 7.44 0.22
C GLY A 200 5.22 6.32 1.07
N GLN A 201 5.22 5.09 0.53
CA GLN A 201 4.75 3.92 1.28
C GLN A 201 5.55 3.66 2.57
N LEU A 202 6.80 4.11 2.65
CA LEU A 202 7.61 4.05 3.86
C LEU A 202 7.00 4.85 5.03
N ASP A 203 6.25 5.90 4.72
CA ASP A 203 5.66 6.82 5.70
C ASP A 203 4.37 6.26 6.33
N VAL A 204 3.78 5.22 5.75
CA VAL A 204 2.53 4.61 6.25
C VAL A 204 2.71 4.08 7.68
N MET A 205 3.76 3.29 7.93
CA MET A 205 3.97 2.68 9.24
C MET A 205 4.17 3.72 10.35
N PRO A 206 5.13 4.67 10.28
CA PRO A 206 5.31 5.66 11.33
C PRO A 206 4.09 6.57 11.52
N THR A 207 3.32 6.83 10.46
CA THR A 207 2.08 7.59 10.55
C THR A 207 1.00 6.84 11.33
N LEU A 208 0.81 5.55 11.05
CA LEU A 208 -0.15 4.74 11.79
C LEU A 208 0.25 4.54 13.26
N GLU A 209 1.51 4.34 13.53
CA GLU A 209 2.03 4.23 14.90
C GLU A 209 1.77 5.52 15.70
N HIS A 210 1.98 6.69 15.07
CA HIS A 210 1.62 7.97 15.68
C HIS A 210 0.11 8.06 15.98
N LEU A 211 -0.74 7.73 15.01
CA LEU A 211 -2.20 7.73 15.20
C LEU A 211 -2.66 6.77 16.30
N LEU A 212 -1.92 5.71 16.55
CA LEU A 212 -2.16 4.74 17.62
C LEU A 212 -1.48 5.12 18.95
N GLY A 213 -0.73 6.23 18.99
CA GLY A 213 -0.04 6.69 20.20
C GLY A 213 1.21 5.89 20.59
N ILE A 214 1.80 5.16 19.63
CA ILE A 214 2.97 4.31 19.88
C ILE A 214 4.27 5.14 19.85
N ASP A 215 5.10 5.06 20.87
CA ASP A 215 6.45 5.64 20.84
C ASP A 215 7.40 4.78 20.01
N THR A 216 7.78 5.31 18.86
CA THR A 216 8.59 4.60 17.84
C THR A 216 10.08 4.90 17.91
N LYS A 217 10.54 5.76 18.82
CA LYS A 217 11.96 6.24 18.89
C LYS A 217 12.99 5.13 18.95
N LYS A 218 12.62 3.99 19.53
CA LYS A 218 13.49 2.81 19.67
C LYS A 218 13.43 1.83 18.50
N TYR A 219 12.59 2.05 17.52
CA TYR A 219 12.46 1.16 16.35
C TYR A 219 13.17 1.73 15.13
N VAL A 220 13.75 0.85 14.32
CA VAL A 220 14.39 1.26 13.06
C VAL A 220 13.33 1.47 12.00
N GLN A 221 13.21 2.68 11.53
CA GLN A 221 12.26 3.09 10.49
C GLN A 221 12.95 3.95 9.45
N PHE A 222 12.50 3.86 8.19
CA PHE A 222 13.00 4.67 7.08
C PHE A 222 12.02 5.76 6.66
N GLY A 223 10.75 5.60 6.99
CA GLY A 223 9.70 6.58 6.73
C GLY A 223 9.63 7.67 7.79
N GLN A 224 8.81 8.65 7.52
CA GLN A 224 8.50 9.77 8.41
C GLN A 224 7.00 9.80 8.68
N ASP A 225 6.61 10.11 9.91
CA ASP A 225 5.22 10.42 10.21
C ASP A 225 4.75 11.62 9.38
N MET A 226 3.64 11.46 8.65
CA MET A 226 3.11 12.50 7.77
C MET A 226 2.64 13.76 8.51
N PHE A 227 2.38 13.67 9.80
CA PHE A 227 1.94 14.77 10.66
C PHE A 227 3.09 15.44 11.44
N ALA A 228 4.31 14.91 11.34
CA ALA A 228 5.45 15.46 12.06
C ALA A 228 5.84 16.86 11.56
N SER A 229 5.96 17.83 12.46
CA SER A 229 6.27 19.23 12.11
C SER A 229 7.65 19.42 11.47
N GLY A 230 8.58 18.50 11.68
CA GLY A 230 9.95 18.56 11.14
C GLY A 230 10.17 17.64 9.92
N ARG A 231 9.12 17.05 9.36
CA ARG A 231 9.29 16.17 8.21
C ARG A 231 9.81 16.91 6.97
N GLN A 232 10.46 16.17 6.11
CA GLN A 232 10.93 16.66 4.82
C GLN A 232 10.08 16.05 3.71
N ASP A 233 9.47 16.91 2.89
CA ASP A 233 8.59 16.47 1.81
C ASP A 233 9.41 15.99 0.62
N PHE A 234 9.77 14.70 0.62
CA PHE A 234 10.31 14.01 -0.53
C PHE A 234 9.90 12.54 -0.54
N VAL A 235 9.73 11.99 -1.72
CA VAL A 235 9.51 10.56 -1.95
C VAL A 235 10.71 10.02 -2.72
N ALA A 236 11.42 9.06 -2.16
CA ALA A 236 12.51 8.36 -2.84
C ALA A 236 11.94 7.27 -3.75
N LEU A 237 12.33 7.26 -5.01
CA LEU A 237 12.00 6.20 -5.95
C LEU A 237 13.12 5.15 -5.96
N ARG A 238 12.76 3.88 -6.10
CA ARG A 238 13.72 2.76 -6.06
C ARG A 238 14.82 2.86 -7.14
N ASN A 239 14.54 3.50 -8.24
CA ASN A 239 15.48 3.75 -9.34
C ASN A 239 16.42 4.95 -9.10
N GLY A 240 16.41 5.53 -7.90
CA GLY A 240 17.23 6.68 -7.51
C GLY A 240 16.65 8.04 -7.90
N GLY A 241 15.46 8.08 -8.52
CA GLY A 241 14.68 9.29 -8.72
C GLY A 241 14.01 9.78 -7.44
N PHE A 242 13.31 10.91 -7.52
CA PHE A 242 12.58 11.47 -6.39
C PHE A 242 11.40 12.34 -6.84
N VAL A 243 10.45 12.51 -5.94
CA VAL A 243 9.36 13.50 -6.05
C VAL A 243 9.42 14.41 -4.83
N THR A 244 9.39 15.72 -5.06
CA THR A 244 9.28 16.75 -4.01
C THR A 244 8.18 17.73 -4.39
N PRO A 245 7.76 18.65 -3.52
CA PRO A 245 6.76 19.66 -3.87
C PRO A 245 7.10 20.58 -5.05
N THR A 246 8.39 20.72 -5.37
CA THR A 246 8.86 21.67 -6.39
C THR A 246 9.50 21.00 -7.60
N ILE A 247 10.27 19.93 -7.40
CA ILE A 247 11.04 19.27 -8.46
C ILE A 247 10.81 17.76 -8.39
N THR A 248 10.48 17.18 -9.52
CA THR A 248 10.44 15.73 -9.73
C THR A 248 11.56 15.31 -10.66
N GLN A 249 12.30 14.27 -10.28
CA GLN A 249 13.24 13.56 -11.15
C GLN A 249 12.80 12.09 -11.22
N PRO A 250 12.26 11.61 -12.35
CA PRO A 250 11.69 10.26 -12.51
C PRO A 250 12.68 9.11 -12.29
N SER A 251 13.97 9.34 -12.52
CA SER A 251 15.04 8.36 -12.31
C SER A 251 16.37 9.08 -12.03
N LEU A 252 17.36 8.35 -11.51
CA LEU A 252 18.68 8.91 -11.11
C LEU A 252 19.32 9.81 -12.17
N ASN A 253 19.17 9.44 -13.45
CA ASN A 253 19.75 10.17 -14.60
C ASN A 253 18.66 10.80 -15.48
N GLY A 254 17.43 10.89 -15.00
CA GLY A 254 16.30 11.46 -15.74
C GLY A 254 16.32 13.00 -15.77
N ASN A 255 15.52 13.56 -16.65
CA ASN A 255 15.27 15.00 -16.70
C ASN A 255 14.60 15.48 -15.40
N TYR A 256 14.66 16.79 -15.18
CA TYR A 256 13.95 17.44 -14.09
C TYR A 256 12.66 18.04 -14.58
N TYR A 257 11.65 18.00 -13.74
CA TYR A 257 10.33 18.54 -14.02
C TYR A 257 9.86 19.40 -12.85
N ASP A 258 9.20 20.49 -13.14
CA ASP A 258 8.44 21.22 -12.13
C ASP A 258 7.26 20.34 -11.67
N THR A 259 7.21 20.04 -10.39
CA THR A 259 6.24 19.06 -9.86
C THR A 259 4.80 19.54 -9.94
N GLN A 260 4.58 20.86 -9.93
CA GLN A 260 3.23 21.43 -9.96
C GLN A 260 2.65 21.48 -11.36
N THR A 261 3.49 21.72 -12.35
CA THR A 261 3.06 21.91 -13.75
C THR A 261 3.35 20.72 -14.66
N GLY A 262 4.25 19.80 -14.25
CA GLY A 262 4.73 18.70 -15.10
C GLY A 262 5.65 19.16 -16.25
N LEU A 263 6.00 20.44 -16.33
CA LEU A 263 6.85 20.95 -17.37
C LEU A 263 8.32 20.61 -17.10
N GLN A 264 9.03 20.20 -18.18
CA GLN A 264 10.45 19.92 -18.06
C GLN A 264 11.23 21.20 -17.77
N ILE A 265 12.17 21.10 -16.84
CA ILE A 265 13.12 22.17 -16.48
C ILE A 265 14.38 21.95 -17.34
N GLU A 266 14.53 22.73 -18.39
CA GLU A 266 15.67 22.59 -19.31
C GLU A 266 17.00 22.93 -18.63
N LYS A 267 16.99 23.89 -17.70
CA LYS A 267 18.19 24.30 -16.96
C LYS A 267 17.84 24.72 -15.54
N LEU A 268 18.44 24.06 -14.57
CA LEU A 268 18.33 24.44 -13.16
C LEU A 268 19.05 25.76 -12.91
N ASN A 269 18.49 26.60 -12.05
CA ASN A 269 19.21 27.73 -11.46
C ASN A 269 20.06 27.26 -10.26
N ALA A 270 20.94 28.11 -9.75
CA ALA A 270 21.86 27.74 -8.66
C ALA A 270 21.18 27.23 -7.39
N GLN A 271 20.03 27.80 -7.02
CA GLN A 271 19.26 27.34 -5.87
C GLN A 271 18.65 25.97 -6.11
N GLN A 272 18.11 25.73 -7.28
CA GLN A 272 17.57 24.43 -7.69
C GLN A 272 18.68 23.36 -7.78
N GLU A 273 19.87 23.71 -8.31
CA GLU A 273 21.01 22.79 -8.33
C GLU A 273 21.42 22.32 -6.93
N GLN A 274 21.51 23.25 -5.98
CA GLN A 274 21.82 22.93 -4.58
C GLN A 274 20.72 22.04 -3.97
N TYR A 275 19.45 22.37 -4.16
CA TYR A 275 18.32 21.60 -3.66
C TYR A 275 18.28 20.18 -4.22
N VAL A 276 18.47 20.03 -5.54
CA VAL A 276 18.55 18.72 -6.20
C VAL A 276 19.72 17.90 -5.68
N LYS A 277 20.90 18.52 -5.50
CA LYS A 277 22.08 17.84 -4.95
C LYS A 277 21.81 17.27 -3.56
N GLU A 278 21.23 18.07 -2.68
CA GLU A 278 20.88 17.65 -1.30
C GLU A 278 19.82 16.54 -1.31
N THR A 279 18.79 16.67 -2.15
CA THR A 279 17.74 15.66 -2.28
C THR A 279 18.30 14.33 -2.80
N LYS A 280 19.13 14.36 -3.85
CA LYS A 280 19.80 13.16 -4.38
C LYS A 280 20.68 12.47 -3.33
N GLN A 281 21.38 13.23 -2.52
CA GLN A 281 22.17 12.69 -1.43
C GLN A 281 21.29 11.94 -0.43
N LYS A 282 20.18 12.55 0.02
CA LYS A 282 19.23 11.94 0.96
C LYS A 282 18.63 10.65 0.38
N VAL A 283 18.18 10.69 -0.87
CA VAL A 283 17.64 9.49 -1.57
C VAL A 283 18.69 8.38 -1.62
N SER A 284 19.92 8.71 -2.02
CA SER A 284 21.03 7.74 -2.08
C SER A 284 21.34 7.14 -0.72
N GLU A 285 21.38 7.95 0.34
CA GLU A 285 21.64 7.48 1.71
C GLU A 285 20.52 6.57 2.20
N LEU A 286 19.27 6.95 1.98
CA LEU A 286 18.10 6.15 2.33
C LEU A 286 18.11 4.78 1.65
N LEU A 287 18.30 4.75 0.32
CA LEU A 287 18.34 3.51 -0.45
C LEU A 287 19.51 2.60 -0.02
N LYS A 288 20.71 3.18 0.17
CA LYS A 288 21.89 2.43 0.63
C LYS A 288 21.70 1.87 2.04
N ALA A 289 21.10 2.65 2.95
CA ALA A 289 20.82 2.19 4.31
C ALA A 289 19.82 1.03 4.31
N SER A 290 18.72 1.14 3.53
CA SER A 290 17.73 0.09 3.36
C SER A 290 18.35 -1.17 2.76
N ASP A 291 19.12 -1.05 1.68
CA ASP A 291 19.80 -2.17 1.03
C ASP A 291 20.78 -2.86 1.98
N LYS A 292 21.57 -2.09 2.70
CA LYS A 292 22.53 -2.64 3.67
C LYS A 292 21.82 -3.38 4.80
N LEU A 293 20.74 -2.80 5.33
CA LEU A 293 19.95 -3.41 6.40
C LEU A 293 19.38 -4.75 5.97
N ASN A 294 18.75 -4.79 4.79
CA ASN A 294 18.11 -6.00 4.26
C ASN A 294 19.14 -7.05 3.83
N ASN A 295 20.12 -6.69 3.00
CA ASN A 295 21.08 -7.63 2.43
C ASN A 295 21.99 -8.28 3.47
N GLN A 296 22.26 -7.58 4.57
CA GLN A 296 23.08 -8.08 5.66
C GLN A 296 22.27 -8.57 6.85
N ASN A 297 20.93 -8.53 6.78
CA ASN A 297 20.03 -8.88 7.88
C ASN A 297 20.45 -8.23 9.21
N LEU A 298 20.62 -6.90 9.18
CA LEU A 298 21.22 -6.20 10.32
C LEU A 298 20.30 -6.10 11.54
N LEU A 299 18.97 -6.20 11.36
CA LEU A 299 18.02 -6.19 12.48
C LEU A 299 18.25 -7.33 13.48
N ARG A 300 18.85 -8.44 13.06
CA ARG A 300 19.22 -9.55 13.96
C ARG A 300 20.22 -9.16 15.07
N PHE A 301 20.92 -8.03 14.90
CA PHE A 301 21.88 -7.52 15.88
C PHE A 301 21.33 -6.40 16.75
N TYR A 302 20.10 -6.04 16.56
CA TYR A 302 19.45 -4.96 17.31
C TYR A 302 18.09 -5.42 17.86
N THR A 303 17.96 -5.38 19.15
CA THR A 303 16.68 -5.58 19.84
C THR A 303 16.38 -4.32 20.64
N PRO A 304 15.27 -3.64 20.37
CA PRO A 304 14.87 -2.46 21.13
C PRO A 304 14.71 -2.79 22.60
N GLU A 305 15.03 -1.85 23.49
CA GLU A 305 14.86 -2.01 24.93
C GLU A 305 13.39 -2.35 25.27
N GLY A 306 13.19 -3.39 26.08
CA GLY A 306 11.87 -3.89 26.47
C GLY A 306 11.13 -4.66 25.37
N PHE A 307 11.74 -4.87 24.18
CA PHE A 307 11.15 -5.64 23.11
C PHE A 307 11.67 -7.08 23.10
N LYS A 308 10.78 -8.07 23.05
CA LYS A 308 11.14 -9.47 22.87
C LYS A 308 11.25 -9.80 21.38
N ALA A 309 12.39 -10.31 20.95
CA ALA A 309 12.56 -10.75 19.56
C ALA A 309 11.48 -11.79 19.18
N VAL A 310 10.97 -11.67 17.97
CA VAL A 310 9.98 -12.62 17.44
C VAL A 310 10.67 -13.95 17.17
N ASP A 311 10.18 -15.04 17.77
CA ASP A 311 10.55 -16.40 17.38
C ASP A 311 9.46 -16.97 16.46
N PRO A 312 9.75 -17.24 15.18
CA PRO A 312 8.77 -17.82 14.25
C PRO A 312 8.20 -19.17 14.70
N LYS A 313 8.87 -19.86 15.60
CA LYS A 313 8.41 -21.16 16.16
C LYS A 313 7.23 -21.00 17.12
N ASP A 314 7.00 -19.79 17.64
CA ASP A 314 5.86 -19.49 18.51
C ASP A 314 4.53 -19.42 17.70
N TYR A 315 4.59 -19.48 16.37
CA TYR A 315 3.42 -19.33 15.48
C TYR A 315 3.19 -20.60 14.66
N ASN A 316 2.04 -21.25 14.88
CA ASN A 316 1.67 -22.54 14.26
C ASN A 316 0.52 -22.40 13.25
N TYR A 317 0.75 -21.70 12.14
CA TYR A 317 -0.19 -21.64 11.00
C TYR A 317 0.50 -21.95 9.69
#